data_c1d4906f92855390b2554c30a63b8901
#
_entry.id   c1d4906f92855390b2554c30a63b8901
#
_cell.length_a   1.000
_cell.length_b   1.000
_cell.length_c   1.000
_cell.angle_alpha   90.00
_cell.angle_beta   90.00
_cell.angle_gamma   90.00
#
_symmetry.space_group_name_H-M   'P 1'
#
loop_
_entity.id
_entity.type
_entity.pdbx_description
1 polymer ?
#
loop_
_entity_poly.entity_id
_entity_poly.type
_entity_poly.pdbx_seq_one_letter_code
_entity_poly.pdbx_strand_id
1 'polypeptide(L)'
;MRLGGICTFVAGMAACAAAESSFTVSDPFIWRDDAAKCYRLYQLSRASDPVGAGVMMRTSTNLVDWSAMTQVLHVPETYECSAVWAPEMHVYKGSYYIFGTICTKIYPTNCVAPMEEKGWKPKGNYLRKRLSTYVFKADRPEGPFKVWSDGPIPPRDWATLDGTFFVEDGKPYMVFCHEWTQLRDGTMDAVEMTPDLTRAAGRPVTLFRASDLWKEDASKFPGRTYVTDGPFLYRSKTGELFMLWSSARKGYLQVASRSASGKLRGPWVDHTVIYANDSGHGMVFRTFEGTLAIALHSPNHPGPQKRLRIYELEDLGNALRVGRQIGGDFSRARATTTFRRTSTSPPSTSR
;
A
#
# COMPACT_ATOMS: atom_id res chain seq x y z
N MET A 1 61.47 28.72 -0.75
CA MET A 1 60.81 27.81 0.24
C MET A 1 59.39 27.57 -0.21
N ARG A 2 59.07 26.39 -0.71
CA ARG A 2 57.69 25.98 -1.07
C ARG A 2 57.20 25.03 0.04
N LEU A 3 56.16 25.42 0.74
CA LEU A 3 55.45 24.58 1.68
C LEU A 3 54.36 23.80 0.92
N GLY A 4 54.58 22.50 0.81
CA GLY A 4 53.56 21.57 0.28
C GLY A 4 52.54 21.22 1.36
N GLY A 5 51.29 21.58 1.11
CA GLY A 5 50.16 21.13 1.94
C GLY A 5 49.78 19.71 1.58
N ILE A 6 49.86 18.81 2.56
CA ILE A 6 49.37 17.43 2.46
C ILE A 6 47.86 17.46 2.76
N CYS A 7 47.03 17.24 1.73
CA CYS A 7 45.60 16.97 1.91
C CYS A 7 45.44 15.52 2.35
N THR A 8 45.12 15.33 3.62
CA THR A 8 44.72 13.99 4.15
C THR A 8 43.27 13.73 3.77
N PHE A 9 43.04 12.82 2.83
CA PHE A 9 41.72 12.26 2.54
C PHE A 9 41.33 11.33 3.69
N VAL A 10 40.41 11.74 4.55
CA VAL A 10 39.77 10.87 5.50
C VAL A 10 38.66 10.10 4.72
N ALA A 11 38.98 8.90 4.31
CA ALA A 11 37.99 7.95 3.82
C ALA A 11 37.10 7.52 5.01
N GLY A 12 35.91 8.09 5.08
CA GLY A 12 34.89 7.64 6.01
C GLY A 12 34.48 6.21 5.67
N MET A 13 34.95 5.25 6.46
CA MET A 13 34.42 3.89 6.46
C MET A 13 32.97 3.97 6.97
N ALA A 14 32.00 3.93 6.05
CA ALA A 14 30.61 3.63 6.41
C ALA A 14 30.60 2.23 7.02
N ALA A 15 30.29 2.13 8.31
CA ALA A 15 30.06 0.86 8.97
C ALA A 15 28.94 0.15 8.21
N CYS A 16 29.26 -0.96 7.56
CA CYS A 16 28.31 -1.85 6.91
C CYS A 16 27.47 -2.48 8.04
N ALA A 17 26.30 -1.91 8.32
CA ALA A 17 25.35 -2.52 9.25
C ALA A 17 25.01 -3.91 8.72
N ALA A 18 24.95 -4.92 9.62
CA ALA A 18 24.65 -6.29 9.23
C ALA A 18 23.34 -6.36 8.43
N ALA A 19 23.38 -7.05 7.30
CA ALA A 19 22.21 -7.25 6.47
C ALA A 19 21.21 -8.21 7.15
N GLU A 20 19.91 -7.86 7.12
CA GLU A 20 18.83 -8.66 7.67
C GLU A 20 18.02 -9.29 6.53
N SER A 21 17.89 -10.63 6.54
CA SER A 21 17.07 -11.37 5.57
C SER A 21 15.63 -11.62 6.05
N SER A 22 15.35 -11.43 7.35
CA SER A 22 14.03 -11.65 7.94
C SER A 22 13.70 -10.55 8.96
N PHE A 23 12.66 -9.79 8.67
CA PHE A 23 12.15 -8.73 9.52
C PHE A 23 10.63 -8.58 9.33
N THR A 24 9.97 -7.98 10.31
CA THR A 24 8.52 -7.68 10.19
C THR A 24 8.31 -6.50 9.27
N VAL A 25 7.40 -6.66 8.30
CA VAL A 25 6.96 -5.59 7.41
C VAL A 25 5.45 -5.67 7.16
N SER A 26 4.77 -4.54 7.20
CA SER A 26 3.41 -4.34 6.69
C SER A 26 3.46 -3.42 5.51
N ASP A 27 2.57 -3.66 4.53
CA ASP A 27 2.24 -2.70 3.49
C ASP A 27 3.53 -2.19 2.79
N PRO A 28 4.33 -3.12 2.18
CA PRO A 28 5.65 -2.79 1.67
C PRO A 28 5.54 -1.90 0.43
N PHE A 29 6.32 -0.82 0.38
CA PHE A 29 6.53 -0.05 -0.82
C PHE A 29 8.01 -0.07 -1.21
N ILE A 30 8.32 -0.59 -2.40
CA ILE A 30 9.69 -0.68 -2.92
C ILE A 30 9.86 0.29 -4.10
N TRP A 31 10.82 1.17 -3.98
CA TRP A 31 11.25 2.04 -5.07
C TRP A 31 12.64 1.64 -5.56
N ARG A 32 12.80 1.49 -6.90
CA ARG A 32 14.09 1.25 -7.52
C ARG A 32 14.82 2.57 -7.73
N ASP A 33 15.93 2.73 -7.05
CA ASP A 33 16.80 3.88 -7.19
C ASP A 33 17.89 3.62 -8.24
N ASP A 34 17.65 4.09 -9.46
CA ASP A 34 18.58 3.89 -10.57
C ASP A 34 19.89 4.64 -10.39
N ALA A 35 19.88 5.76 -9.65
CA ALA A 35 21.09 6.54 -9.36
C ALA A 35 21.97 5.87 -8.32
N ALA A 36 21.37 5.41 -7.21
CA ALA A 36 22.10 4.73 -6.13
C ALA A 36 22.32 3.23 -6.40
N LYS A 37 21.76 2.67 -7.48
CA LYS A 37 21.79 1.23 -7.81
C LYS A 37 21.32 0.33 -6.67
N CYS A 38 20.26 0.71 -6.01
CA CYS A 38 19.64 -0.06 -4.93
C CYS A 38 18.11 0.03 -4.97
N TYR A 39 17.46 -0.85 -4.22
CA TYR A 39 16.04 -0.79 -3.91
C TYR A 39 15.87 -0.15 -2.54
N ARG A 40 14.85 0.70 -2.40
CA ARG A 40 14.47 1.34 -1.14
C ARG A 40 13.12 0.83 -0.72
N LEU A 41 13.04 0.23 0.46
CA LEU A 41 11.80 -0.23 1.09
C LEU A 41 11.37 0.78 2.14
N TYR A 42 10.19 1.36 1.96
CA TYR A 42 9.57 2.25 2.92
C TYR A 42 8.57 1.50 3.77
N GLN A 43 8.58 1.73 5.06
CA GLN A 43 7.71 1.08 6.04
C GLN A 43 7.38 1.98 7.21
N LEU A 44 6.29 1.69 7.91
CA LEU A 44 5.83 2.48 9.05
C LEU A 44 6.79 2.42 10.26
N SER A 45 6.81 3.51 11.07
CA SER A 45 7.16 3.45 12.49
C SER A 45 6.01 3.96 13.35
N ARG A 46 5.98 3.51 14.61
CA ARG A 46 4.93 3.81 15.58
C ARG A 46 5.42 4.81 16.62
N ALA A 47 4.49 5.50 17.29
CA ALA A 47 4.83 6.36 18.42
C ALA A 47 5.48 5.61 19.59
N SER A 48 5.26 4.30 19.69
CA SER A 48 5.91 3.43 20.69
C SER A 48 7.35 3.04 20.32
N ASP A 49 7.78 3.26 19.09
CA ASP A 49 9.13 2.95 18.65
C ASP A 49 10.10 4.01 19.17
N PRO A 50 11.37 3.71 19.43
CA PRO A 50 12.35 4.67 19.96
C PRO A 50 12.49 5.95 19.11
N VAL A 51 12.20 5.86 17.81
CA VAL A 51 12.26 6.98 16.86
C VAL A 51 10.94 7.73 16.70
N GLY A 52 9.87 7.27 17.36
CA GLY A 52 8.53 7.84 17.24
C GLY A 52 7.80 7.50 15.96
N ALA A 53 6.60 8.08 15.80
CA ALA A 53 5.75 7.85 14.63
C ALA A 53 6.35 8.47 13.37
N GLY A 54 6.34 7.72 12.27
CA GLY A 54 6.86 8.21 11.00
C GLY A 54 7.05 7.11 9.97
N VAL A 55 8.07 7.26 9.14
CA VAL A 55 8.44 6.31 8.09
C VAL A 55 9.91 5.97 8.21
N MET A 56 10.19 4.67 8.16
CA MET A 56 11.52 4.08 8.11
C MET A 56 11.83 3.63 6.69
N MET A 57 13.11 3.58 6.35
CA MET A 57 13.61 3.08 5.06
C MET A 57 14.70 2.05 5.28
N ARG A 58 14.71 1.02 4.44
CA ARG A 58 15.83 0.07 4.26
C ARG A 58 16.30 0.11 2.82
N THR A 59 17.53 -0.31 2.56
CA THR A 59 18.07 -0.48 1.21
C THR A 59 18.51 -1.92 0.96
N SER A 60 18.43 -2.36 -0.30
CA SER A 60 18.91 -3.65 -0.76
C SER A 60 19.46 -3.54 -2.19
N THR A 61 20.44 -4.36 -2.54
CA THR A 61 20.91 -4.50 -3.92
C THR A 61 20.41 -5.77 -4.59
N ASN A 62 19.84 -6.71 -3.83
CA ASN A 62 19.45 -8.05 -4.30
C ASN A 62 18.03 -8.48 -3.93
N LEU A 63 17.24 -7.59 -3.27
CA LEU A 63 15.86 -7.85 -2.81
C LEU A 63 15.73 -8.94 -1.73
N VAL A 64 16.82 -9.45 -1.19
CA VAL A 64 16.87 -10.51 -0.15
C VAL A 64 17.46 -9.94 1.13
N ASP A 65 18.63 -9.35 1.04
CA ASP A 65 19.36 -8.77 2.15
C ASP A 65 19.08 -7.28 2.24
N TRP A 66 18.62 -6.83 3.39
CA TRP A 66 18.20 -5.45 3.61
C TRP A 66 19.03 -4.80 4.71
N SER A 67 19.36 -3.54 4.55
CA SER A 67 20.09 -2.76 5.56
C SER A 67 19.31 -2.63 6.86
N ALA A 68 19.95 -2.15 7.92
CA ALA A 68 19.27 -1.60 9.07
C ALA A 68 18.33 -0.47 8.67
N MET A 69 17.30 -0.21 9.48
CA MET A 69 16.33 0.87 9.26
C MET A 69 16.93 2.24 9.52
N THR A 70 16.60 3.20 8.66
CA THR A 70 16.86 4.63 8.86
C THR A 70 15.54 5.38 8.83
N GLN A 71 15.30 6.28 9.77
CA GLN A 71 14.11 7.12 9.76
C GLN A 71 14.24 8.20 8.68
N VAL A 72 13.25 8.27 7.78
CA VAL A 72 13.20 9.25 6.68
C VAL A 72 12.09 10.28 6.87
N LEU A 73 11.10 9.97 7.71
CA LEU A 73 10.03 10.89 8.13
C LEU A 73 9.79 10.74 9.63
N HIS A 74 9.79 11.85 10.35
CA HIS A 74 9.24 11.96 11.69
C HIS A 74 8.00 12.86 11.66
N VAL A 75 6.86 12.35 12.15
CA VAL A 75 5.63 13.13 12.21
C VAL A 75 5.61 13.92 13.53
N PRO A 76 5.45 15.26 13.48
CA PRO A 76 5.39 16.08 14.69
C PRO A 76 4.31 15.62 15.66
N GLU A 77 4.56 15.71 16.97
CA GLU A 77 3.62 15.29 18.02
C GLU A 77 2.27 16.01 17.96
N THR A 78 2.25 17.23 17.41
CA THR A 78 1.01 18.01 17.20
C THR A 78 -0.03 17.31 16.31
N TYR A 79 0.38 16.28 15.55
CA TYR A 79 -0.53 15.45 14.77
C TYR A 79 -1.14 14.32 15.59
N GLU A 80 -0.73 14.14 16.84
CA GLU A 80 -1.19 13.04 17.71
C GLU A 80 -1.09 11.66 17.01
N CYS A 81 -0.10 11.52 16.13
CA CYS A 81 0.11 10.36 15.29
C CYS A 81 0.55 9.16 16.13
N SER A 82 -0.16 8.04 16.00
CA SER A 82 0.24 6.77 16.61
C SER A 82 1.11 5.93 15.66
N ALA A 83 0.89 6.07 14.35
CA ALA A 83 1.68 5.46 13.27
C ALA A 83 1.35 6.13 11.94
N VAL A 84 2.28 6.06 10.97
CA VAL A 84 2.01 6.35 9.56
C VAL A 84 1.86 5.02 8.85
N TRP A 85 0.62 4.67 8.44
CA TRP A 85 0.34 3.40 7.77
C TRP A 85 0.57 3.51 6.27
N ALA A 86 0.91 2.38 5.65
CA ALA A 86 1.05 2.20 4.21
C ALA A 86 1.75 3.39 3.51
N PRO A 87 2.99 3.74 3.92
CA PRO A 87 3.70 4.84 3.26
C PRO A 87 4.15 4.44 1.86
N GLU A 88 3.73 5.18 0.85
CA GLU A 88 4.15 5.04 -0.54
C GLU A 88 5.00 6.23 -0.97
N MET A 89 6.19 6.00 -1.53
CA MET A 89 7.07 7.06 -2.01
C MET A 89 6.99 7.19 -3.53
N HIS A 90 6.62 8.36 -4.00
CA HIS A 90 6.46 8.69 -5.42
C HIS A 90 7.35 9.87 -5.83
N VAL A 91 7.78 9.87 -7.07
CA VAL A 91 8.52 10.99 -7.67
C VAL A 91 7.57 11.79 -8.57
N TYR A 92 7.50 13.09 -8.34
CA TYR A 92 6.70 13.99 -9.16
C TYR A 92 7.38 15.33 -9.34
N LYS A 93 7.52 15.78 -10.59
CA LYS A 93 8.17 17.04 -10.97
C LYS A 93 9.55 17.24 -10.29
N GLY A 94 10.35 16.17 -10.22
CA GLY A 94 11.70 16.22 -9.67
C GLY A 94 11.81 16.25 -8.15
N SER A 95 10.71 16.17 -7.42
CA SER A 95 10.69 16.04 -5.96
C SER A 95 10.14 14.68 -5.53
N TYR A 96 10.42 14.29 -4.28
CA TYR A 96 10.01 13.02 -3.68
C TYR A 96 8.87 13.27 -2.71
N TYR A 97 7.82 12.44 -2.79
CA TYR A 97 6.63 12.58 -1.97
C TYR A 97 6.28 11.25 -1.33
N ILE A 98 6.00 11.27 -0.04
CA ILE A 98 5.37 10.13 0.65
C ILE A 98 3.89 10.43 0.80
N PHE A 99 3.06 9.49 0.36
CA PHE A 99 1.65 9.40 0.67
C PHE A 99 1.53 8.44 1.84
N GLY A 100 1.10 8.92 2.99
CA GLY A 100 1.08 8.10 4.21
C GLY A 100 -0.17 8.37 5.03
N THR A 101 -0.79 7.31 5.52
CA THR A 101 -2.00 7.41 6.34
C THR A 101 -1.63 7.69 7.78
N ILE A 102 -1.92 8.90 8.26
CA ILE A 102 -1.80 9.22 9.68
C ILE A 102 -2.92 8.51 10.44
N CYS A 103 -2.52 7.61 11.35
CA CYS A 103 -3.40 6.99 12.31
C CYS A 103 -3.29 7.78 13.61
N THR A 104 -4.33 8.54 13.98
CA THR A 104 -4.28 9.36 15.21
C THR A 104 -4.43 8.48 16.45
N LYS A 105 -3.94 8.98 17.59
CA LYS A 105 -4.26 8.44 18.91
C LYS A 105 -5.77 8.51 19.11
N ILE A 106 -6.32 7.53 19.82
CA ILE A 106 -7.76 7.43 20.05
C ILE A 106 -8.16 8.39 21.17
N TYR A 107 -8.97 9.41 20.83
CA TYR A 107 -9.66 10.24 21.81
C TYR A 107 -11.17 10.21 21.52
N PRO A 108 -12.03 10.32 22.57
CA PRO A 108 -13.48 10.33 22.37
C PRO A 108 -13.99 11.46 21.47
N THR A 109 -13.22 12.54 21.33
CA THR A 109 -13.59 13.77 20.61
C THR A 109 -13.19 13.79 19.14
N ASN A 110 -12.34 12.84 18.66
CA ASN A 110 -11.87 12.82 17.27
C ASN A 110 -12.31 11.58 16.50
N CYS A 111 -13.40 10.96 16.93
CA CYS A 111 -13.98 9.81 16.25
C CYS A 111 -14.73 10.24 14.99
N VAL A 112 -14.62 9.45 13.94
CA VAL A 112 -15.46 9.59 12.75
C VAL A 112 -16.73 8.78 12.96
N ALA A 113 -17.89 9.43 12.81
CA ALA A 113 -19.18 8.75 12.97
C ALA A 113 -19.37 7.72 11.84
N PRO A 114 -20.04 6.57 12.11
CA PRO A 114 -20.45 5.66 11.05
C PRO A 114 -21.36 6.40 10.07
N MET A 115 -21.15 6.18 8.77
CA MET A 115 -22.16 6.58 7.78
C MET A 115 -23.24 5.52 7.78
N GLU A 116 -24.46 5.92 8.19
CA GLU A 116 -25.59 4.99 8.37
C GLU A 116 -26.07 4.45 7.02
N GLU A 117 -25.70 3.21 6.72
CA GLU A 117 -26.54 2.36 5.89
C GLU A 117 -27.58 1.69 6.80
N LYS A 118 -28.87 1.75 6.44
CA LYS A 118 -30.02 1.27 7.22
C LYS A 118 -29.71 0.04 8.09
N GLY A 119 -29.61 0.25 9.40
CA GLY A 119 -29.52 -0.85 10.37
C GLY A 119 -28.12 -1.45 10.58
N TRP A 120 -27.08 -1.02 9.87
CA TRP A 120 -25.72 -1.48 10.12
C TRP A 120 -25.09 -0.71 11.29
N LYS A 121 -24.53 -1.45 12.23
CA LYS A 121 -23.70 -0.89 13.29
C LYS A 121 -22.33 -1.55 13.25
N PRO A 122 -21.25 -0.80 13.20
CA PRO A 122 -19.91 -1.37 13.22
C PRO A 122 -19.70 -2.15 14.51
N LYS A 123 -19.02 -3.29 14.39
CA LYS A 123 -18.65 -4.13 15.53
C LYS A 123 -17.37 -3.61 16.17
N GLY A 124 -17.43 -3.32 17.50
CA GLY A 124 -16.25 -3.07 18.32
C GLY A 124 -15.71 -1.64 18.28
N ASN A 125 -14.46 -1.48 18.75
CA ASN A 125 -13.79 -0.19 18.94
C ASN A 125 -13.24 0.45 17.64
N TYR A 126 -13.57 -0.06 16.47
CA TYR A 126 -13.07 0.43 15.18
C TYR A 126 -13.48 1.88 14.87
N LEU A 127 -14.62 2.33 15.40
CA LEU A 127 -15.17 3.68 15.23
C LEU A 127 -14.33 4.83 15.77
N ARG A 128 -13.21 4.56 16.42
CA ARG A 128 -12.49 5.58 17.20
C ARG A 128 -11.17 6.01 16.58
N LYS A 129 -10.81 5.50 15.42
CA LYS A 129 -9.57 5.90 14.75
C LYS A 129 -9.85 6.90 13.65
N ARG A 130 -9.32 8.09 13.78
CA ARG A 130 -9.23 9.01 12.67
C ARG A 130 -8.06 8.56 11.80
N LEU A 131 -8.39 8.10 10.60
CA LEU A 131 -7.44 7.69 9.59
C LEU A 131 -7.57 8.63 8.41
N SER A 132 -6.48 9.16 7.91
CA SER A 132 -6.50 9.89 6.65
C SER A 132 -5.11 10.02 6.04
N THR A 133 -5.03 10.03 4.71
CA THR A 133 -3.77 10.15 3.98
C THR A 133 -3.35 11.60 3.84
N TYR A 134 -2.08 11.85 4.21
CA TYR A 134 -1.37 13.11 4.06
C TYR A 134 -0.24 12.96 3.04
N VAL A 135 0.25 14.08 2.53
CA VAL A 135 1.41 14.13 1.66
C VAL A 135 2.58 14.77 2.40
N PHE A 136 3.73 14.11 2.31
CA PHE A 136 5.01 14.59 2.85
C PHE A 136 5.99 14.75 1.68
N LYS A 137 6.89 15.72 1.75
CA LYS A 137 7.83 16.05 0.67
C LYS A 137 9.27 16.08 1.14
N ALA A 138 10.17 15.67 0.26
CA ALA A 138 11.62 15.83 0.41
C ALA A 138 12.28 16.13 -0.95
N ASP A 139 13.54 16.61 -0.90
CA ASP A 139 14.35 16.85 -2.09
C ASP A 139 15.16 15.63 -2.53
N ARG A 140 15.16 14.56 -1.70
CA ARG A 140 15.85 13.29 -1.96
C ARG A 140 15.11 12.10 -1.31
N PRO A 141 15.30 10.88 -1.82
CA PRO A 141 14.53 9.72 -1.36
C PRO A 141 14.86 9.27 0.07
N GLU A 142 16.03 9.67 0.60
CA GLU A 142 16.41 9.44 2.01
C GLU A 142 15.75 10.42 2.98
N GLY A 143 15.01 11.40 2.47
CA GLY A 143 14.45 12.47 3.31
C GLY A 143 15.50 13.51 3.76
N PRO A 144 15.26 14.24 4.86
CA PRO A 144 14.08 14.10 5.72
C PRO A 144 12.81 14.60 5.01
N PHE A 145 11.76 13.78 5.02
CA PHE A 145 10.45 14.20 4.56
C PHE A 145 9.79 15.08 5.61
N LYS A 146 9.03 16.07 5.15
CA LYS A 146 8.27 17.00 6.00
C LYS A 146 6.81 17.03 5.54
N VAL A 147 5.90 17.34 6.44
CA VAL A 147 4.50 17.57 6.07
C VAL A 147 4.44 18.60 4.96
N TRP A 148 3.73 18.26 3.90
CA TRP A 148 3.61 19.11 2.71
C TRP A 148 2.16 19.54 2.47
N SER A 149 1.19 18.63 2.64
CA SER A 149 -0.22 18.96 2.44
C SER A 149 -0.76 19.85 3.57
N ASP A 150 -1.69 20.73 3.22
CA ASP A 150 -2.38 21.66 4.15
C ASP A 150 -3.23 20.92 5.20
N GLY A 151 -3.38 19.63 5.05
CA GLY A 151 -4.14 18.72 5.89
C GLY A 151 -4.31 17.36 5.20
N PRO A 152 -5.26 16.54 5.66
CA PRO A 152 -5.61 15.32 4.94
C PRO A 152 -6.14 15.65 3.55
N ILE A 153 -5.76 14.86 2.54
CA ILE A 153 -6.24 15.05 1.16
C ILE A 153 -7.69 14.59 1.02
N PRO A 154 -8.10 13.40 1.54
CA PRO A 154 -9.51 13.01 1.57
C PRO A 154 -10.35 13.90 2.49
N PRO A 155 -11.69 13.86 2.40
CA PRO A 155 -12.58 14.61 3.27
C PRO A 155 -12.31 14.33 4.76
N ARG A 156 -12.36 15.40 5.58
CA ARG A 156 -11.99 15.31 7.01
C ARG A 156 -12.94 14.46 7.86
N ASP A 157 -14.17 14.28 7.40
CA ASP A 157 -15.23 13.48 8.03
C ASP A 157 -15.22 12.01 7.56
N TRP A 158 -14.32 11.65 6.66
CA TRP A 158 -14.15 10.29 6.19
C TRP A 158 -13.01 9.59 6.95
N ALA A 159 -13.23 8.31 7.28
CA ALA A 159 -12.15 7.39 7.66
C ALA A 159 -11.56 6.81 6.39
N THR A 160 -10.35 7.25 6.02
CA THR A 160 -9.72 6.87 4.77
C THR A 160 -8.29 6.41 4.99
N LEU A 161 -7.82 5.49 4.17
CA LEU A 161 -6.46 4.96 4.29
C LEU A 161 -5.86 4.63 2.92
N ASP A 162 -4.55 4.38 2.93
CA ASP A 162 -3.77 3.82 1.83
C ASP A 162 -3.86 4.64 0.52
N GLY A 163 -3.70 5.95 0.67
CA GLY A 163 -3.69 6.82 -0.51
C GLY A 163 -2.47 6.55 -1.38
N THR A 164 -2.69 6.20 -2.65
CA THR A 164 -1.66 6.07 -3.68
C THR A 164 -1.74 7.21 -4.69
N PHE A 165 -0.62 7.51 -5.33
CA PHE A 165 -0.49 8.59 -6.30
C PHE A 165 -0.64 8.10 -7.73
N PHE A 166 -1.40 8.82 -8.54
CA PHE A 166 -1.55 8.53 -9.96
C PHE A 166 -1.63 9.81 -10.78
N VAL A 167 -1.06 9.79 -11.99
CA VAL A 167 -1.18 10.91 -12.95
C VAL A 167 -1.92 10.42 -14.18
N GLU A 168 -3.00 11.11 -14.52
CA GLU A 168 -3.74 10.90 -15.76
C GLU A 168 -3.94 12.21 -16.51
N ASP A 169 -3.59 12.21 -17.80
CA ASP A 169 -3.71 13.38 -18.70
C ASP A 169 -3.06 14.65 -18.09
N GLY A 170 -1.90 14.48 -17.43
CA GLY A 170 -1.13 15.55 -16.78
C GLY A 170 -1.67 16.03 -15.44
N LYS A 171 -2.78 15.48 -14.97
CA LYS A 171 -3.42 15.82 -13.70
C LYS A 171 -3.04 14.81 -12.61
N PRO A 172 -2.65 15.27 -11.42
CA PRO A 172 -2.37 14.40 -10.29
C PRO A 172 -3.67 13.97 -9.58
N TYR A 173 -3.72 12.72 -9.17
CA TYR A 173 -4.81 12.13 -8.40
C TYR A 173 -4.27 11.40 -7.18
N MET A 174 -5.04 11.38 -6.09
CA MET A 174 -4.92 10.39 -5.03
C MET A 174 -6.06 9.39 -5.18
N VAL A 175 -5.71 8.10 -5.18
CA VAL A 175 -6.66 6.99 -5.07
C VAL A 175 -6.53 6.41 -3.69
N PHE A 176 -7.63 6.14 -2.99
CA PHE A 176 -7.61 5.75 -1.58
C PHE A 176 -8.82 4.88 -1.22
N CYS A 177 -8.72 4.19 -0.10
CA CYS A 177 -9.82 3.43 0.48
C CYS A 177 -10.66 4.32 1.40
N HIS A 178 -11.99 4.31 1.23
CA HIS A 178 -12.92 4.76 2.24
C HIS A 178 -13.32 3.54 3.09
N GLU A 179 -12.98 3.60 4.35
CA GLU A 179 -12.84 2.45 5.24
C GLU A 179 -14.18 1.74 5.55
N TRP A 180 -14.16 0.41 5.47
CA TRP A 180 -15.26 -0.47 5.82
C TRP A 180 -15.68 -0.35 7.31
N THR A 181 -14.87 0.27 8.14
CA THR A 181 -15.20 0.56 9.54
C THR A 181 -16.13 1.76 9.68
N GLN A 182 -16.20 2.63 8.67
CA GLN A 182 -17.15 3.73 8.57
C GLN A 182 -18.32 3.40 7.63
N LEU A 183 -18.01 2.69 6.53
CA LEU A 183 -18.99 2.14 5.61
C LEU A 183 -19.08 0.63 5.83
N ARG A 184 -20.24 0.00 5.66
CA ARG A 184 -20.35 -1.46 5.67
C ARG A 184 -19.61 -2.10 4.50
N ASP A 185 -19.66 -1.46 3.37
CA ASP A 185 -19.07 -1.87 2.10
C ASP A 185 -18.01 -0.84 1.70
N GLY A 186 -16.76 -1.11 2.01
CA GLY A 186 -15.64 -0.20 1.72
C GLY A 186 -15.61 0.17 0.23
N THR A 187 -15.22 1.41 -0.05
CA THR A 187 -15.12 1.89 -1.43
C THR A 187 -13.68 2.20 -1.80
N MET A 188 -13.40 2.12 -3.09
CA MET A 188 -12.22 2.67 -3.69
C MET A 188 -12.60 4.01 -4.31
N ASP A 189 -11.95 5.09 -3.88
CA ASP A 189 -12.26 6.45 -4.27
C ASP A 189 -11.06 7.15 -4.89
N ALA A 190 -11.30 8.14 -5.74
CA ALA A 190 -10.26 8.96 -6.32
C ALA A 190 -10.61 10.45 -6.19
N VAL A 191 -9.61 11.27 -5.93
CA VAL A 191 -9.74 12.74 -5.93
C VAL A 191 -8.62 13.37 -6.75
N GLU A 192 -8.99 14.35 -7.60
CA GLU A 192 -8.00 15.19 -8.29
C GLU A 192 -7.30 16.06 -7.25
N MET A 193 -5.98 16.19 -7.34
CA MET A 193 -5.17 17.02 -6.46
C MET A 193 -4.75 18.31 -7.17
N THR A 194 -4.42 19.33 -6.38
CA THR A 194 -3.72 20.51 -6.90
C THR A 194 -2.36 20.11 -7.49
N PRO A 195 -1.86 20.83 -8.53
CA PRO A 195 -0.60 20.48 -9.20
C PRO A 195 0.65 20.48 -8.32
N ASP A 196 0.57 21.07 -7.12
CA ASP A 196 1.61 21.09 -6.09
C ASP A 196 1.42 20.00 -5.02
N LEU A 197 0.36 19.22 -5.12
CA LEU A 197 -0.03 18.13 -4.21
C LEU A 197 -0.34 18.57 -2.77
N THR A 198 -0.69 19.85 -2.55
CA THR A 198 -0.96 20.34 -1.19
C THR A 198 -2.39 20.05 -0.71
N ARG A 199 -3.35 19.87 -1.64
CA ARG A 199 -4.77 19.65 -1.30
C ARG A 199 -5.53 18.98 -2.43
N ALA A 200 -6.74 18.53 -2.14
CA ALA A 200 -7.70 18.11 -3.16
C ALA A 200 -8.15 19.32 -4.01
N ALA A 201 -8.29 19.11 -5.32
CA ALA A 201 -8.79 20.11 -6.27
C ALA A 201 -10.31 19.96 -6.53
N GLY A 202 -10.95 18.96 -5.94
CA GLY A 202 -12.37 18.70 -6.13
C GLY A 202 -12.92 17.74 -5.07
N ARG A 203 -14.10 17.19 -5.34
CA ARG A 203 -14.71 16.15 -4.50
C ARG A 203 -14.25 14.76 -4.96
N PRO A 204 -14.07 13.79 -4.04
CA PRO A 204 -13.82 12.41 -4.42
C PRO A 204 -14.95 11.82 -5.27
N VAL A 205 -14.59 10.89 -6.14
CA VAL A 205 -15.51 10.04 -6.89
C VAL A 205 -15.26 8.59 -6.51
N THR A 206 -16.32 7.87 -6.22
CA THR A 206 -16.24 6.43 -6.00
C THR A 206 -16.01 5.72 -7.32
N LEU A 207 -14.97 4.90 -7.35
CA LEU A 207 -14.58 4.11 -8.51
C LEU A 207 -15.31 2.76 -8.54
N PHE A 208 -15.34 2.07 -7.39
CA PHE A 208 -16.06 0.81 -7.19
C PHE A 208 -16.20 0.49 -5.68
N ARG A 209 -16.95 -0.57 -5.38
CA ARG A 209 -17.15 -1.07 -4.01
C ARG A 209 -16.44 -2.41 -3.81
N ALA A 210 -16.07 -2.73 -2.60
CA ALA A 210 -15.45 -4.02 -2.27
C ALA A 210 -16.39 -5.20 -2.61
N SER A 211 -17.70 -5.03 -2.47
CA SER A 211 -18.70 -6.04 -2.83
C SER A 211 -18.75 -6.38 -4.32
N ASP A 212 -18.20 -5.54 -5.20
CA ASP A 212 -18.10 -5.84 -6.64
C ASP A 212 -17.26 -7.09 -6.93
N LEU A 213 -16.27 -7.40 -6.08
CA LEU A 213 -15.55 -8.68 -6.10
C LEU A 213 -16.44 -9.87 -5.68
N TRP A 214 -17.48 -9.61 -4.89
CA TRP A 214 -18.31 -10.63 -4.22
C TRP A 214 -19.78 -10.55 -4.62
N LYS A 215 -20.11 -10.17 -5.84
CA LYS A 215 -21.49 -9.88 -6.30
C LYS A 215 -22.51 -10.94 -5.92
N GLU A 216 -22.17 -12.24 -6.09
CA GLU A 216 -23.06 -13.33 -5.73
C GLU A 216 -23.30 -13.49 -4.22
N ASP A 217 -22.30 -13.12 -3.41
CA ASP A 217 -22.38 -13.21 -1.95
C ASP A 217 -23.05 -11.98 -1.33
N ALA A 218 -22.86 -10.82 -1.90
CA ALA A 218 -23.38 -9.57 -1.35
C ALA A 218 -24.91 -9.59 -1.26
N SER A 219 -25.58 -10.20 -2.24
CA SER A 219 -27.03 -10.40 -2.25
C SER A 219 -27.49 -11.40 -1.18
N LYS A 220 -26.69 -12.44 -0.88
CA LYS A 220 -27.01 -13.50 0.09
C LYS A 220 -26.72 -13.10 1.53
N PHE A 221 -25.79 -12.17 1.75
CA PHE A 221 -25.33 -11.76 3.08
C PHE A 221 -25.35 -10.24 3.25
N PRO A 222 -26.52 -9.59 3.28
CA PRO A 222 -26.64 -8.14 3.28
C PRO A 222 -26.05 -7.45 4.53
N GLY A 223 -25.80 -8.20 5.62
CA GLY A 223 -25.17 -7.67 6.85
C GLY A 223 -23.66 -7.81 6.91
N ARG A 224 -23.01 -8.35 5.87
CA ARG A 224 -21.55 -8.56 5.84
C ARG A 224 -20.81 -7.25 5.53
N THR A 225 -19.65 -7.07 6.16
CA THR A 225 -18.69 -6.02 5.81
C THR A 225 -17.77 -6.50 4.68
N TYR A 226 -17.39 -5.58 3.80
CA TYR A 226 -16.48 -5.84 2.67
C TYR A 226 -15.32 -4.85 2.73
N VAL A 227 -14.10 -5.35 2.62
CA VAL A 227 -12.84 -4.62 2.82
C VAL A 227 -12.29 -4.17 1.48
N THR A 228 -11.94 -2.87 1.36
CA THR A 228 -10.98 -2.34 0.38
C THR A 228 -9.72 -1.94 1.13
N ASP A 229 -8.54 -2.24 0.54
CA ASP A 229 -7.24 -1.97 1.16
C ASP A 229 -6.17 -1.86 0.07
N GLY A 230 -5.12 -1.05 0.26
CA GLY A 230 -3.91 -0.97 -0.52
C GLY A 230 -4.08 -0.81 -2.04
N PRO A 231 -4.70 0.26 -2.55
CA PRO A 231 -4.78 0.50 -3.99
C PRO A 231 -3.41 0.81 -4.60
N PHE A 232 -3.11 0.24 -5.75
CA PHE A 232 -1.93 0.57 -6.54
C PHE A 232 -2.26 0.52 -8.03
N LEU A 233 -1.93 1.57 -8.79
CA LEU A 233 -2.27 1.67 -10.21
C LEU A 233 -1.11 1.16 -11.08
N TYR A 234 -1.42 0.31 -12.07
CA TYR A 234 -0.45 -0.24 -13.00
C TYR A 234 -0.99 -0.23 -14.44
N ARG A 235 -0.19 0.26 -15.39
CA ARG A 235 -0.48 0.11 -16.82
C ARG A 235 0.27 -1.09 -17.38
N SER A 236 -0.49 -2.00 -17.99
CA SER A 236 0.04 -3.19 -18.62
C SER A 236 0.84 -2.86 -19.89
N LYS A 237 1.56 -3.84 -20.41
CA LYS A 237 2.30 -3.73 -21.68
C LYS A 237 1.42 -3.40 -22.89
N THR A 238 0.11 -3.64 -22.80
CA THR A 238 -0.87 -3.32 -23.84
C THR A 238 -1.60 -1.99 -23.58
N GLY A 239 -1.24 -1.28 -22.50
CA GLY A 239 -1.85 0.00 -22.13
C GLY A 239 -3.11 -0.11 -21.25
N GLU A 240 -3.58 -1.33 -20.93
CA GLU A 240 -4.69 -1.54 -20.00
C GLU A 240 -4.36 -0.98 -18.62
N LEU A 241 -5.30 -0.27 -18.00
CA LEU A 241 -5.14 0.23 -16.64
C LEU A 241 -5.68 -0.79 -15.63
N PHE A 242 -4.80 -1.26 -14.75
CA PHE A 242 -5.15 -2.10 -13.62
C PHE A 242 -5.06 -1.32 -12.32
N MET A 243 -5.92 -1.69 -11.37
CA MET A 243 -5.79 -1.38 -9.96
C MET A 243 -5.55 -2.68 -9.20
N LEU A 244 -4.37 -2.78 -8.58
CA LEU A 244 -4.12 -3.80 -7.58
C LEU A 244 -4.69 -3.27 -6.26
N TRP A 245 -5.36 -4.14 -5.51
CA TRP A 245 -5.94 -3.81 -4.21
C TRP A 245 -6.15 -5.06 -3.39
N SER A 246 -6.48 -4.92 -2.14
CA SER A 246 -6.66 -6.06 -1.26
C SER A 246 -8.04 -6.09 -0.63
N SER A 247 -8.49 -7.30 -0.35
CA SER A 247 -9.73 -7.58 0.36
C SER A 247 -9.52 -8.73 1.33
N ALA A 248 -10.51 -9.00 2.18
CA ALA A 248 -10.43 -10.07 3.16
C ALA A 248 -11.73 -10.89 3.18
N ARG A 249 -11.60 -12.23 3.23
CA ARG A 249 -12.73 -13.14 3.41
C ARG A 249 -12.38 -14.29 4.38
N LYS A 250 -11.55 -15.24 3.93
CA LYS A 250 -10.96 -16.33 4.73
C LYS A 250 -9.43 -16.16 4.74
N GLY A 251 -8.95 -14.98 5.12
CA GLY A 251 -7.59 -14.49 4.97
C GLY A 251 -7.55 -13.29 4.02
N TYR A 252 -6.39 -12.67 3.94
CA TYR A 252 -6.14 -11.50 3.12
C TYR A 252 -5.86 -11.91 1.67
N LEU A 253 -6.34 -11.14 0.73
CA LEU A 253 -6.33 -11.45 -0.70
C LEU A 253 -5.77 -10.30 -1.51
N GLN A 254 -4.91 -10.59 -2.49
CA GLN A 254 -4.51 -9.64 -3.51
C GLN A 254 -5.44 -9.74 -4.71
N VAL A 255 -6.01 -8.63 -5.10
CA VAL A 255 -6.95 -8.50 -6.21
C VAL A 255 -6.35 -7.62 -7.30
N ALA A 256 -6.68 -7.89 -8.55
CA ALA A 256 -6.48 -7.01 -9.67
C ALA A 256 -7.85 -6.70 -10.32
N SER A 257 -8.11 -5.44 -10.57
CA SER A 257 -9.29 -4.94 -11.28
C SER A 257 -8.85 -4.17 -12.51
N ARG A 258 -9.58 -4.28 -13.62
CA ARG A 258 -9.26 -3.62 -14.89
C ARG A 258 -10.23 -2.47 -15.16
N SER A 259 -9.71 -1.35 -15.62
CA SER A 259 -10.55 -0.26 -16.15
C SER A 259 -10.96 -0.60 -17.58
N ALA A 260 -12.27 -0.72 -17.83
CA ALA A 260 -12.79 -1.03 -19.16
C ALA A 260 -12.54 0.09 -20.18
N SER A 261 -12.43 1.34 -19.72
CA SER A 261 -12.11 2.49 -20.57
C SER A 261 -10.60 2.78 -20.67
N GLY A 262 -9.78 2.11 -19.88
CA GLY A 262 -8.36 2.44 -19.71
C GLY A 262 -8.10 3.74 -18.93
N LYS A 263 -9.16 4.37 -18.40
CA LYS A 263 -9.11 5.63 -17.62
C LYS A 263 -9.38 5.38 -16.14
N LEU A 264 -8.87 6.27 -15.28
CA LEU A 264 -9.02 6.18 -13.82
C LEU A 264 -10.48 6.08 -13.38
N ARG A 265 -11.36 6.81 -14.02
CA ARG A 265 -12.81 6.82 -13.69
C ARG A 265 -13.54 5.52 -14.05
N GLY A 266 -12.89 4.59 -14.75
CA GLY A 266 -13.48 3.30 -15.08
C GLY A 266 -14.45 3.33 -16.26
N PRO A 267 -15.46 2.44 -16.32
CA PRO A 267 -15.86 1.55 -15.24
C PRO A 267 -14.81 0.49 -14.93
N TRP A 268 -14.72 0.11 -13.64
CA TRP A 268 -13.82 -0.94 -13.17
C TRP A 268 -14.52 -2.29 -13.22
N VAL A 269 -13.85 -3.26 -13.83
CA VAL A 269 -14.40 -4.60 -14.15
C VAL A 269 -13.35 -5.67 -13.87
N ASP A 270 -13.72 -6.94 -14.07
CA ASP A 270 -12.82 -8.10 -14.00
C ASP A 270 -12.05 -8.17 -12.65
N HIS A 271 -12.77 -7.91 -11.55
CA HIS A 271 -12.22 -8.03 -10.20
C HIS A 271 -11.79 -9.48 -9.95
N THR A 272 -10.48 -9.74 -10.00
CA THR A 272 -9.93 -11.10 -9.95
C THR A 272 -8.94 -11.23 -8.79
N VAL A 273 -9.11 -12.28 -7.97
CA VAL A 273 -8.11 -12.64 -6.95
C VAL A 273 -6.89 -13.23 -7.65
N ILE A 274 -5.76 -12.53 -7.60
CA ILE A 274 -4.50 -12.98 -8.21
C ILE A 274 -3.55 -13.66 -7.22
N TYR A 275 -3.77 -13.46 -5.90
CA TYR A 275 -3.02 -14.15 -4.85
C TYR A 275 -3.85 -14.22 -3.55
N ALA A 276 -3.81 -15.37 -2.85
CA ALA A 276 -4.76 -15.66 -1.78
C ALA A 276 -4.16 -16.16 -0.46
N ASN A 277 -2.87 -16.37 -0.31
CA ASN A 277 -2.26 -17.03 0.85
C ASN A 277 -2.13 -16.11 2.09
N ASP A 278 -3.25 -15.55 2.58
CA ASP A 278 -3.29 -14.53 3.64
C ASP A 278 -2.26 -13.41 3.36
N SER A 279 -2.29 -12.91 2.14
CA SER A 279 -1.27 -12.05 1.58
C SER A 279 -1.89 -10.95 0.71
N GLY A 280 -1.31 -9.77 0.75
CA GLY A 280 -1.84 -8.64 0.00
C GLY A 280 -1.06 -7.35 0.24
N HIS A 281 -1.75 -6.24 -0.02
CA HIS A 281 -1.21 -4.90 -0.03
C HIS A 281 -0.04 -4.80 -1.00
N GLY A 282 -0.29 -5.27 -2.23
CA GLY A 282 0.73 -5.46 -3.24
C GLY A 282 0.97 -4.22 -4.09
N MET A 283 2.25 -3.87 -4.27
CA MET A 283 2.69 -2.84 -5.20
C MET A 283 3.62 -3.41 -6.26
N VAL A 284 3.64 -2.79 -7.43
CA VAL A 284 4.38 -3.28 -8.60
C VAL A 284 5.62 -2.42 -8.86
N PHE A 285 6.73 -3.09 -9.14
CA PHE A 285 7.97 -2.41 -9.56
C PHE A 285 8.72 -3.25 -10.59
N ARG A 286 9.77 -2.68 -11.21
CA ARG A 286 10.70 -3.43 -12.08
C ARG A 286 12.04 -3.60 -11.40
N THR A 287 12.58 -4.81 -11.47
CA THR A 287 13.93 -5.08 -10.97
C THR A 287 14.99 -4.45 -11.90
N PHE A 288 16.26 -4.45 -11.49
CA PHE A 288 17.34 -3.97 -12.34
C PHE A 288 17.54 -4.85 -13.59
N GLU A 289 17.16 -6.13 -13.51
CA GLU A 289 17.17 -7.08 -14.62
C GLU A 289 15.96 -6.90 -15.56
N GLY A 290 15.04 -5.95 -15.25
CA GLY A 290 13.86 -5.68 -16.05
C GLY A 290 12.65 -6.55 -15.74
N THR A 291 12.76 -7.50 -14.79
CA THR A 291 11.64 -8.34 -14.35
C THR A 291 10.56 -7.48 -13.71
N LEU A 292 9.32 -7.64 -14.13
CA LEU A 292 8.17 -7.06 -13.44
C LEU A 292 7.92 -7.86 -12.16
N ALA A 293 7.81 -7.17 -11.03
CA ALA A 293 7.67 -7.78 -9.72
C ALA A 293 6.51 -7.17 -8.93
N ILE A 294 5.92 -7.95 -8.04
CA ILE A 294 4.97 -7.50 -7.02
C ILE A 294 5.58 -7.76 -5.64
N ALA A 295 5.63 -6.72 -4.81
CA ALA A 295 5.95 -6.82 -3.38
C ALA A 295 4.64 -6.80 -2.59
N LEU A 296 4.52 -7.69 -1.62
CA LEU A 296 3.37 -7.80 -0.72
C LEU A 296 3.80 -8.34 0.63
N HIS A 297 2.96 -8.26 1.65
CA HIS A 297 3.23 -8.92 2.93
C HIS A 297 2.43 -10.21 3.09
N SER A 298 3.00 -11.17 3.85
CA SER A 298 2.38 -12.47 4.18
C SER A 298 3.05 -13.06 5.42
N PRO A 299 2.29 -13.69 6.34
CA PRO A 299 0.82 -13.65 6.45
C PRO A 299 0.34 -12.26 6.88
N ASN A 300 -0.94 -11.93 6.67
CA ASN A 300 -1.51 -10.71 7.22
C ASN A 300 -1.83 -10.85 8.72
N HIS A 301 -2.16 -12.05 9.18
CA HIS A 301 -2.45 -12.36 10.58
C HIS A 301 -1.64 -13.58 11.07
N PRO A 302 -1.11 -13.54 12.29
CA PRO A 302 -0.99 -12.40 13.19
C PRO A 302 0.05 -11.37 12.72
N GLY A 303 -0.17 -10.08 13.01
CA GLY A 303 0.67 -8.97 12.54
C GLY A 303 2.18 -9.12 12.76
N PRO A 304 2.68 -9.59 13.94
CA PRO A 304 4.12 -9.76 14.18
C PRO A 304 4.82 -10.77 13.25
N GLN A 305 4.07 -11.62 12.55
CA GLN A 305 4.60 -12.60 11.60
C GLN A 305 4.61 -12.11 10.16
N LYS A 306 4.15 -10.89 9.89
CA LYS A 306 4.19 -10.30 8.55
C LYS A 306 5.62 -10.23 8.02
N ARG A 307 5.81 -10.74 6.81
CA ARG A 307 7.11 -10.75 6.12
C ARG A 307 6.96 -10.18 4.73
N LEU A 308 8.02 -9.55 4.25
CA LEU A 308 8.13 -9.14 2.85
C LEU A 308 8.16 -10.37 1.96
N ARG A 309 7.33 -10.36 0.91
CA ARG A 309 7.34 -11.36 -0.16
C ARG A 309 7.42 -10.63 -1.48
N ILE A 310 8.31 -11.05 -2.36
CA ILE A 310 8.48 -10.45 -3.67
C ILE A 310 8.37 -11.56 -4.70
N TYR A 311 7.42 -11.43 -5.62
CA TYR A 311 7.15 -12.42 -6.66
C TYR A 311 7.32 -11.78 -8.05
N GLU A 312 7.63 -12.58 -9.04
CA GLU A 312 7.44 -12.20 -10.44
C GLU A 312 5.96 -11.89 -10.66
N LEU A 313 5.68 -10.86 -11.46
CA LEU A 313 4.34 -10.54 -11.92
C LEU A 313 4.32 -10.70 -13.44
N GLU A 314 3.55 -11.64 -13.94
CA GLU A 314 3.38 -11.82 -15.36
C GLU A 314 2.30 -10.88 -15.87
N ASP A 315 2.70 -9.99 -16.75
CA ASP A 315 1.81 -9.11 -17.50
C ASP A 315 1.37 -9.80 -18.79
N LEU A 316 0.12 -10.26 -18.81
CA LEU A 316 -0.48 -10.94 -19.97
C LEU A 316 -1.20 -9.95 -20.90
N GLY A 317 -1.08 -8.64 -20.64
CA GLY A 317 -1.77 -7.57 -21.35
C GLY A 317 -3.13 -7.27 -20.75
N ASN A 318 -4.07 -8.18 -20.83
CA ASN A 318 -5.43 -8.06 -20.31
C ASN A 318 -5.64 -8.73 -18.94
N ALA A 319 -4.63 -9.34 -18.37
CA ALA A 319 -4.63 -9.99 -17.06
C ALA A 319 -3.25 -9.94 -16.41
N LEU A 320 -3.22 -10.11 -15.08
CA LEU A 320 -1.99 -10.20 -14.28
C LEU A 320 -1.95 -11.55 -13.55
N ARG A 321 -0.78 -12.17 -13.48
CA ARG A 321 -0.57 -13.44 -12.77
C ARG A 321 0.67 -13.38 -11.89
N VAL A 322 0.52 -13.76 -10.62
CA VAL A 322 1.66 -13.88 -9.69
C VAL A 322 2.41 -15.16 -9.99
N GLY A 323 3.72 -15.03 -10.23
CA GLY A 323 4.63 -16.11 -10.55
C GLY A 323 5.42 -16.65 -9.37
N ARG A 324 6.69 -16.99 -9.58
CA ARG A 324 7.59 -17.52 -8.54
C ARG A 324 8.08 -16.40 -7.62
N GLN A 325 8.43 -16.77 -6.38
CA GLN A 325 9.08 -15.85 -5.46
C GLN A 325 10.52 -15.57 -5.90
N ILE A 326 10.91 -14.28 -5.93
CA ILE A 326 12.23 -13.82 -6.36
C ILE A 326 12.96 -13.01 -5.31
N GLY A 327 12.30 -12.65 -4.19
CA GLY A 327 12.91 -11.86 -3.13
C GLY A 327 12.07 -11.84 -1.85
N GLY A 328 12.52 -11.03 -0.89
CA GLY A 328 11.94 -10.96 0.44
C GLY A 328 12.32 -12.18 1.30
N ASP A 329 11.51 -12.49 2.29
CA ASP A 329 11.72 -13.62 3.20
C ASP A 329 11.26 -14.92 2.53
N PHE A 330 12.14 -15.88 2.37
CA PHE A 330 11.86 -17.22 1.80
C PHE A 330 11.40 -18.24 2.85
N SER A 331 11.31 -17.90 4.13
CA SER A 331 10.77 -18.80 5.14
C SER A 331 9.34 -19.21 4.79
N ARG A 332 9.00 -20.50 5.01
CA ARG A 332 7.64 -20.99 4.72
C ARG A 332 6.64 -20.27 5.60
N ALA A 333 5.66 -19.58 5.01
CA ALA A 333 4.45 -19.22 5.73
C ALA A 333 3.85 -20.53 6.28
N ARG A 334 3.65 -20.63 7.61
CA ARG A 334 2.96 -21.79 8.18
C ARG A 334 1.60 -21.91 7.50
N ALA A 335 1.39 -23.04 6.82
CA ALA A 335 0.17 -23.32 6.09
C ALA A 335 -1.02 -23.25 7.06
N THR A 336 -1.80 -22.21 6.95
CA THR A 336 -3.13 -22.13 7.54
C THR A 336 -4.13 -22.58 6.48
N THR A 337 -4.57 -23.83 6.66
CA THR A 337 -5.79 -24.46 6.09
C THR A 337 -5.83 -24.59 4.57
N THR A 338 -5.62 -25.81 4.11
CA THR A 338 -5.91 -26.34 2.78
C THR A 338 -7.33 -26.00 2.31
N PHE A 339 -7.43 -25.24 1.22
CA PHE A 339 -8.66 -25.18 0.42
C PHE A 339 -8.88 -26.58 -0.22
N ARG A 340 -9.78 -27.39 0.34
CA ARG A 340 -10.32 -28.53 -0.39
C ARG A 340 -11.12 -27.99 -1.58
N ARG A 341 -10.62 -28.26 -2.79
CA ARG A 341 -11.46 -28.20 -3.99
C ARG A 341 -12.60 -29.19 -3.77
N THR A 342 -13.82 -28.72 -3.62
CA THR A 342 -15.00 -29.55 -3.83
C THR A 342 -15.12 -29.78 -5.33
N SER A 343 -14.66 -30.93 -5.80
CA SER A 343 -14.99 -31.44 -7.12
C SER A 343 -16.46 -31.76 -7.13
N THR A 344 -17.28 -30.95 -7.77
CA THR A 344 -18.61 -31.31 -8.18
C THR A 344 -18.50 -32.23 -9.38
N SER A 345 -18.64 -33.54 -9.18
CA SER A 345 -18.88 -34.51 -10.26
C SER A 345 -20.26 -34.22 -10.87
N PRO A 346 -20.42 -34.30 -12.19
CA PRO A 346 -21.71 -34.16 -12.82
C PRO A 346 -22.62 -35.34 -12.45
N PRO A 347 -23.95 -35.15 -12.38
CA PRO A 347 -24.86 -36.25 -12.07
C PRO A 347 -24.86 -37.28 -13.20
N SER A 348 -24.68 -38.54 -12.82
CA SER A 348 -24.84 -39.69 -13.73
C SER A 348 -26.31 -39.81 -14.16
N THR A 349 -26.57 -39.69 -15.45
CA THR A 349 -27.81 -40.08 -16.06
C THR A 349 -27.87 -41.63 -16.08
N SER A 350 -28.74 -42.20 -15.27
CA SER A 350 -29.19 -43.58 -15.45
C SER A 350 -30.59 -43.60 -16.11
N ARG A 351 -30.67 -44.43 -17.10
CA ARG A 351 -31.91 -44.76 -17.84
C ARG A 351 -32.95 -45.36 -16.94
#